data_5639b77304566d5b25f5b01d6405bdd8
#
_entry.id   5639b77304566d5b25f5b01d6405bdd8
#
_cell.length_a   1.000
_cell.length_b   1.000
_cell.length_c   1.000
_cell.angle_alpha   90.00
_cell.angle_beta   90.00
_cell.angle_gamma   90.00
#
_symmetry.space_group_name_H-M   'P 1'
#
loop_
_entity.id
_entity.type
_entity.pdbx_description
1 polymer ?
#
loop_
_entity_poly.entity_id
_entity_poly.type
_entity_poly.pdbx_seq_one_letter_code
_entity_poly.pdbx_strand_id
1 'polypeptide(L)'
;MKKALLIFILFTQPIISELVLEITKGSDDPYSIAIINFDGPKNINNQIGSIVTNDLNRTGEFRILKDNQLLSSPVNQDEINYDDFKLLNVDFIVMGATSQEDKSNISVAYEIYSVNKQSKIRTSTVYGIPNRLRQLSHYISDGIYEEVTGIKGVASTRLLYVTEQIIDNKSLFKLVVADADGENEQVLLRSREPIISPSWSPDSKEVAYVSFETGMAKVYIQNIASGSRELVLENNSQISSPSWSPNGKFLSLTLYQDGNAEIYILNLKNKNLTRLTNHYSIDTESSWSPNGSKIMFTSGRSGSPQLYEINLRKFNAKPKRITFEGNYNAKGSYLPNGEGIVFVHRKDNSFQIALKYFNENFVRALTKSRLDESPSISPNGNVIIYAISEDGTGLLAGLTLSGARFRLPTKIGQVREPSWSGFLR
;
A
#
# COMPACT_ATOMS: atom_id res chain seq x y z
N MET A 1 -2.95 -68.41 8.50
CA MET A 1 -3.71 -67.20 8.08
C MET A 1 -2.85 -65.95 8.33
N LYS A 2 -2.21 -65.38 7.27
CA LYS A 2 -1.38 -64.20 7.33
C LYS A 2 -2.28 -63.01 7.05
N LYS A 3 -2.44 -62.07 8.01
CA LYS A 3 -3.14 -60.82 7.82
C LYS A 3 -2.17 -59.82 7.18
N ALA A 4 -2.46 -59.40 5.97
CA ALA A 4 -1.77 -58.32 5.30
C ALA A 4 -2.31 -56.96 5.82
N LEU A 5 -1.42 -56.12 6.36
CA LEU A 5 -1.72 -54.77 6.80
C LEU A 5 -1.53 -53.84 5.58
N LEU A 6 -2.62 -53.32 5.07
CA LEU A 6 -2.59 -52.30 3.98
C LEU A 6 -2.34 -50.95 4.63
N ILE A 7 -1.16 -50.40 4.43
CA ILE A 7 -0.81 -49.00 4.82
C ILE A 7 -1.29 -48.08 3.71
N PHE A 8 -2.32 -47.30 4.02
CA PHE A 8 -2.79 -46.20 3.14
C PHE A 8 -1.88 -44.96 3.38
N ILE A 9 -0.98 -44.70 2.44
CA ILE A 9 -0.20 -43.44 2.44
C ILE A 9 -1.08 -42.36 1.84
N LEU A 10 -1.61 -41.49 2.70
CA LEU A 10 -2.28 -40.23 2.29
C LEU A 10 -1.20 -39.24 1.78
N PHE A 11 -1.11 -39.11 0.49
CA PHE A 11 -0.40 -37.99 -0.13
C PHE A 11 -1.21 -36.72 0.11
N THR A 12 -0.81 -35.91 1.09
CA THR A 12 -1.26 -34.51 1.18
C THR A 12 -0.51 -33.70 0.13
N GLN A 13 -1.19 -33.40 -0.96
CA GLN A 13 -0.70 -32.39 -1.89
C GLN A 13 -0.75 -31.02 -1.20
N PRO A 14 0.30 -30.17 -1.32
CA PRO A 14 0.20 -28.80 -0.86
C PRO A 14 -0.87 -28.11 -1.70
N ILE A 15 -1.92 -27.62 -1.07
CA ILE A 15 -2.88 -26.71 -1.70
C ILE A 15 -2.11 -25.43 -1.94
N ILE A 16 -1.65 -25.24 -3.17
CA ILE A 16 -1.21 -23.94 -3.65
C ILE A 16 -2.51 -23.14 -3.77
N SER A 17 -2.74 -22.26 -2.81
CA SER A 17 -3.82 -21.28 -2.88
C SER A 17 -3.54 -20.39 -4.09
N GLU A 18 -4.22 -20.66 -5.19
CA GLU A 18 -4.25 -19.78 -6.34
C GLU A 18 -4.92 -18.47 -5.89
N LEU A 19 -4.22 -17.37 -6.09
CA LEU A 19 -4.69 -16.03 -5.76
C LEU A 19 -5.94 -15.72 -6.59
N VAL A 20 -7.13 -15.85 -6.02
CA VAL A 20 -8.36 -15.42 -6.67
C VAL A 20 -8.43 -13.89 -6.54
N LEU A 21 -7.97 -13.20 -7.57
CA LEU A 21 -8.15 -11.76 -7.71
C LEU A 21 -9.63 -11.49 -8.07
N GLU A 22 -10.47 -11.32 -7.06
CA GLU A 22 -11.86 -10.96 -7.27
C GLU A 22 -11.95 -9.43 -7.46
N ILE A 23 -11.75 -8.97 -8.70
CA ILE A 23 -11.97 -7.57 -9.09
C ILE A 23 -13.47 -7.37 -9.26
N THR A 24 -14.12 -6.76 -8.27
CA THR A 24 -15.59 -6.65 -8.26
C THR A 24 -16.14 -5.49 -9.06
N LYS A 25 -15.40 -4.44 -9.34
CA LYS A 25 -15.72 -3.34 -10.29
C LYS A 25 -14.49 -2.43 -10.44
N GLY A 26 -14.15 -2.08 -11.66
CA GLY A 26 -13.14 -1.07 -11.99
C GLY A 26 -13.78 0.20 -12.57
N SER A 27 -13.04 0.92 -13.40
CA SER A 27 -13.54 2.02 -14.20
C SER A 27 -14.73 1.58 -15.06
N ASP A 28 -15.74 2.45 -15.21
CA ASP A 28 -16.87 2.17 -16.10
C ASP A 28 -16.43 2.10 -17.57
N ASP A 29 -15.28 2.69 -17.92
CA ASP A 29 -14.66 2.65 -19.27
C ASP A 29 -13.14 2.40 -19.13
N PRO A 30 -12.71 1.14 -18.91
CA PRO A 30 -11.30 0.81 -18.73
C PRO A 30 -10.56 0.82 -20.06
N TYR A 31 -9.32 1.32 -20.06
CA TYR A 31 -8.42 1.23 -21.21
C TYR A 31 -8.19 -0.23 -21.60
N SER A 32 -8.48 -0.56 -22.86
CA SER A 32 -8.25 -1.90 -23.39
C SER A 32 -6.82 -2.04 -23.90
N ILE A 33 -6.06 -2.97 -23.35
CA ILE A 33 -4.64 -3.12 -23.64
C ILE A 33 -4.30 -4.58 -24.01
N ALA A 34 -3.53 -4.75 -25.08
CA ALA A 34 -2.92 -6.00 -25.46
C ALA A 34 -1.45 -5.99 -25.04
N ILE A 35 -1.05 -6.91 -24.16
CA ILE A 35 0.34 -7.11 -23.78
C ILE A 35 0.85 -8.31 -24.57
N ILE A 36 1.63 -8.04 -25.63
CA ILE A 36 2.24 -9.08 -26.44
C ILE A 36 3.42 -9.67 -25.66
N ASN A 37 3.61 -10.98 -25.78
CA ASN A 37 4.73 -11.65 -25.14
C ASN A 37 6.06 -10.98 -25.50
N PHE A 38 6.83 -10.66 -24.46
CA PHE A 38 8.16 -10.06 -24.63
C PHE A 38 9.08 -11.05 -25.37
N ASP A 39 9.90 -10.55 -26.27
CA ASP A 39 10.92 -11.36 -26.94
C ASP A 39 12.12 -11.64 -26.01
N GLY A 40 12.74 -12.83 -26.14
CA GLY A 40 13.91 -13.26 -25.37
C GLY A 40 13.71 -14.58 -24.60
N PRO A 41 14.46 -14.85 -23.50
CA PRO A 41 14.37 -16.10 -22.76
C PRO A 41 12.98 -16.32 -22.14
N LYS A 42 12.29 -17.41 -22.52
CA LYS A 42 10.87 -17.68 -22.16
C LYS A 42 10.58 -17.58 -20.65
N ASN A 43 11.46 -18.10 -19.81
CA ASN A 43 11.26 -18.09 -18.35
C ASN A 43 11.26 -16.67 -17.79
N ILE A 44 12.07 -15.77 -18.34
CA ILE A 44 12.15 -14.35 -17.95
C ILE A 44 10.94 -13.60 -18.47
N ASN A 45 10.64 -13.76 -19.74
CA ASN A 45 9.58 -13.01 -20.41
C ASN A 45 8.19 -13.35 -19.89
N ASN A 46 7.91 -14.64 -19.65
CA ASN A 46 6.64 -15.06 -19.05
C ASN A 46 6.46 -14.47 -17.65
N GLN A 47 7.54 -14.36 -16.87
CA GLN A 47 7.48 -13.75 -15.53
C GLN A 47 7.21 -12.25 -15.63
N ILE A 48 7.89 -11.52 -16.53
CA ILE A 48 7.68 -10.09 -16.75
C ILE A 48 6.22 -9.85 -17.20
N GLY A 49 5.76 -10.53 -18.25
CA GLY A 49 4.40 -10.38 -18.77
C GLY A 49 3.33 -10.66 -17.72
N SER A 50 3.51 -11.71 -16.92
CA SER A 50 2.57 -12.05 -15.83
C SER A 50 2.51 -10.96 -14.76
N ILE A 51 3.66 -10.43 -14.30
CA ILE A 51 3.68 -9.38 -13.28
C ILE A 51 3.06 -8.09 -13.82
N VAL A 52 3.44 -7.66 -15.02
CA VAL A 52 2.88 -6.46 -15.66
C VAL A 52 1.36 -6.58 -15.84
N THR A 53 0.89 -7.74 -16.30
CA THR A 53 -0.55 -8.02 -16.43
C THR A 53 -1.26 -7.91 -15.08
N ASN A 54 -0.73 -8.51 -14.03
CA ASN A 54 -1.33 -8.50 -12.70
C ASN A 54 -1.33 -7.10 -12.08
N ASP A 55 -0.26 -6.34 -12.25
CA ASP A 55 -0.16 -4.96 -11.75
C ASP A 55 -1.22 -4.06 -12.39
N LEU A 56 -1.32 -4.08 -13.72
CA LEU A 56 -2.28 -3.25 -14.44
C LEU A 56 -3.73 -3.68 -14.15
N ASN A 57 -4.02 -4.99 -14.14
CA ASN A 57 -5.35 -5.49 -13.78
C ASN A 57 -5.80 -5.02 -12.38
N ARG A 58 -4.89 -5.01 -11.41
CA ARG A 58 -5.19 -4.63 -10.03
C ARG A 58 -5.64 -3.17 -9.91
N THR A 59 -5.24 -2.31 -10.85
CA THR A 59 -5.70 -0.91 -10.86
C THR A 59 -7.20 -0.78 -11.15
N GLY A 60 -7.79 -1.77 -11.84
CA GLY A 60 -9.17 -1.72 -12.31
C GLY A 60 -9.42 -0.68 -13.41
N GLU A 61 -8.36 -0.07 -13.94
CA GLU A 61 -8.41 0.91 -15.01
C GLU A 61 -8.07 0.32 -16.38
N PHE A 62 -7.65 -0.97 -16.39
CA PHE A 62 -7.28 -1.68 -17.61
C PHE A 62 -8.11 -2.95 -17.81
N ARG A 63 -8.50 -3.18 -19.04
CA ARG A 63 -8.99 -4.45 -19.54
C ARG A 63 -7.88 -5.08 -20.39
N ILE A 64 -7.21 -6.11 -19.83
CA ILE A 64 -6.09 -6.76 -20.53
C ILE A 64 -6.61 -7.92 -21.36
N LEU A 65 -6.31 -7.91 -22.66
CA LEU A 65 -6.59 -9.03 -23.54
C LEU A 65 -5.53 -10.11 -23.35
N LYS A 66 -5.99 -11.35 -23.19
CA LYS A 66 -5.12 -12.53 -23.09
C LYS A 66 -4.65 -12.97 -24.48
N ASP A 67 -3.49 -13.61 -24.57
CA ASP A 67 -2.91 -14.08 -25.84
C ASP A 67 -3.88 -14.89 -26.70
N ASN A 68 -4.70 -15.74 -26.09
CA ASN A 68 -5.69 -16.55 -26.80
C ASN A 68 -6.90 -15.76 -27.33
N GLN A 69 -7.00 -14.49 -27.04
CA GLN A 69 -8.03 -13.56 -27.52
C GLN A 69 -7.51 -12.67 -28.66
N LEU A 70 -6.21 -12.70 -28.91
CA LEU A 70 -5.58 -11.91 -29.97
C LEU A 70 -5.72 -12.60 -31.32
N LEU A 71 -5.96 -11.82 -32.39
CA LEU A 71 -6.02 -12.31 -33.78
C LEU A 71 -4.62 -12.44 -34.38
N SER A 72 -3.66 -11.62 -33.90
CA SER A 72 -2.27 -11.64 -34.33
C SER A 72 -1.36 -11.33 -33.13
N SER A 73 -0.11 -11.84 -33.16
CA SER A 73 0.90 -11.60 -32.13
C SER A 73 2.17 -11.06 -32.81
N PRO A 74 2.22 -9.76 -33.14
CA PRO A 74 3.37 -9.15 -33.80
C PRO A 74 4.61 -9.21 -32.92
N VAL A 75 5.79 -9.43 -33.51
CA VAL A 75 7.06 -9.42 -32.80
C VAL A 75 7.84 -8.11 -33.03
N ASN A 76 7.44 -7.30 -34.01
CA ASN A 76 8.02 -5.98 -34.26
C ASN A 76 6.95 -5.01 -34.79
N GLN A 77 7.30 -3.73 -34.90
CA GLN A 77 6.39 -2.67 -35.33
C GLN A 77 5.77 -2.92 -36.72
N ASP A 78 6.55 -3.45 -37.65
CA ASP A 78 6.11 -3.61 -39.06
C ASP A 78 5.06 -4.72 -39.23
N GLU A 79 4.96 -5.61 -38.25
CA GLU A 79 3.99 -6.71 -38.22
C GLU A 79 2.67 -6.31 -37.55
N ILE A 80 2.55 -5.09 -37.00
CA ILE A 80 1.32 -4.65 -36.32
C ILE A 80 0.23 -4.41 -37.38
N ASN A 81 -0.76 -5.32 -37.43
CA ASN A 81 -2.01 -5.07 -38.14
C ASN A 81 -2.99 -4.35 -37.20
N TYR A 82 -3.03 -3.02 -37.25
CA TYR A 82 -3.90 -2.21 -36.39
C TYR A 82 -5.39 -2.52 -36.55
N ASP A 83 -5.84 -3.04 -37.70
CA ASP A 83 -7.24 -3.35 -37.92
C ASP A 83 -7.67 -4.59 -37.09
N ASP A 84 -6.80 -5.58 -36.88
CA ASP A 84 -7.05 -6.71 -36.01
C ASP A 84 -7.31 -6.24 -34.56
N PHE A 85 -6.52 -5.28 -34.06
CA PHE A 85 -6.66 -4.73 -32.71
C PHE A 85 -7.89 -3.83 -32.58
N LYS A 86 -8.26 -3.08 -33.62
CA LYS A 86 -9.51 -2.30 -33.65
C LYS A 86 -10.75 -3.20 -33.56
N LEU A 87 -10.76 -4.33 -34.28
CA LEU A 87 -11.85 -5.31 -34.22
C LEU A 87 -12.05 -5.86 -32.78
N LEU A 88 -10.98 -5.94 -32.00
CA LEU A 88 -11.01 -6.38 -30.61
C LEU A 88 -11.29 -5.23 -29.60
N ASN A 89 -11.50 -4.00 -30.08
CA ASN A 89 -11.61 -2.77 -29.27
C ASN A 89 -10.41 -2.60 -28.34
N VAL A 90 -9.19 -2.76 -28.86
CA VAL A 90 -7.93 -2.50 -28.15
C VAL A 90 -7.53 -1.05 -28.35
N ASP A 91 -7.19 -0.33 -27.26
CA ASP A 91 -6.72 1.05 -27.32
C ASP A 91 -5.20 1.12 -27.47
N PHE A 92 -4.49 0.21 -26.76
CA PHE A 92 -3.02 0.20 -26.72
C PHE A 92 -2.45 -1.20 -26.89
N ILE A 93 -1.29 -1.27 -27.52
CA ILE A 93 -0.49 -2.49 -27.65
C ILE A 93 0.83 -2.24 -26.93
N VAL A 94 1.26 -3.18 -26.08
CA VAL A 94 2.58 -3.19 -25.46
C VAL A 94 3.38 -4.35 -25.99
N MET A 95 4.57 -4.05 -26.47
CA MET A 95 5.55 -5.02 -26.94
C MET A 95 6.87 -4.79 -26.23
N GLY A 96 7.67 -5.81 -26.04
CA GLY A 96 8.97 -5.66 -25.39
C GLY A 96 9.96 -6.74 -25.76
N ALA A 97 11.22 -6.48 -25.45
CA ALA A 97 12.32 -7.42 -25.65
C ALA A 97 13.26 -7.39 -24.44
N THR A 98 13.69 -8.57 -24.03
CA THR A 98 14.65 -8.75 -22.95
C THR A 98 16.03 -9.07 -23.52
N SER A 99 17.03 -8.28 -23.14
CA SER A 99 18.45 -8.55 -23.45
C SER A 99 19.20 -8.82 -22.17
N GLN A 100 19.97 -9.89 -22.16
CA GLN A 100 20.87 -10.24 -21.07
C GLN A 100 22.29 -10.32 -21.62
N GLU A 101 23.09 -9.27 -21.38
CA GLU A 101 24.46 -9.17 -21.89
C GLU A 101 25.40 -10.11 -21.15
N ASP A 102 25.17 -10.30 -19.85
CA ASP A 102 25.93 -11.21 -18.99
C ASP A 102 25.04 -11.75 -17.84
N LYS A 103 25.64 -12.55 -16.93
CA LYS A 103 24.91 -13.08 -15.76
C LYS A 103 24.51 -12.00 -14.72
N SER A 104 25.09 -10.81 -14.83
CA SER A 104 24.94 -9.73 -13.85
C SER A 104 23.93 -8.69 -14.28
N ASN A 105 23.73 -8.47 -15.60
CA ASN A 105 22.97 -7.37 -16.14
C ASN A 105 21.86 -7.86 -17.06
N ILE A 106 20.69 -7.28 -16.89
CA ILE A 106 19.52 -7.48 -17.73
C ILE A 106 18.95 -6.11 -18.11
N SER A 107 18.53 -5.98 -19.34
CA SER A 107 17.74 -4.85 -19.80
C SER A 107 16.42 -5.35 -20.43
N VAL A 108 15.36 -4.59 -20.20
CA VAL A 108 14.04 -4.85 -20.80
C VAL A 108 13.61 -3.58 -21.49
N ALA A 109 13.64 -3.61 -22.82
CA ALA A 109 13.06 -2.57 -23.65
C ALA A 109 11.58 -2.85 -23.85
N TYR A 110 10.75 -1.80 -23.78
CA TYR A 110 9.33 -1.92 -24.12
C TYR A 110 8.84 -0.71 -24.90
N GLU A 111 7.83 -0.94 -25.71
CA GLU A 111 7.21 0.03 -26.58
C GLU A 111 5.71 0.00 -26.40
N ILE A 112 5.08 1.17 -26.44
CA ILE A 112 3.63 1.33 -26.35
C ILE A 112 3.14 1.96 -27.65
N TYR A 113 2.14 1.34 -28.25
CA TYR A 113 1.49 1.79 -29.50
C TYR A 113 0.05 2.16 -29.22
N SER A 114 -0.40 3.28 -29.77
CA SER A 114 -1.83 3.65 -29.78
C SER A 114 -2.48 3.07 -31.05
N VAL A 115 -3.50 2.24 -30.85
CA VAL A 115 -4.26 1.65 -31.96
C VAL A 115 -5.04 2.74 -32.73
N ASN A 116 -5.60 3.70 -32.00
CA ASN A 116 -6.34 4.80 -32.59
C ASN A 116 -5.45 5.73 -33.45
N LYS A 117 -4.22 6.03 -32.97
CA LYS A 117 -3.25 6.87 -33.68
C LYS A 117 -2.43 6.08 -34.73
N GLN A 118 -2.50 4.75 -34.70
CA GLN A 118 -1.68 3.83 -35.51
C GLN A 118 -0.18 4.17 -35.45
N SER A 119 0.31 4.49 -34.26
CA SER A 119 1.69 4.95 -34.05
C SER A 119 2.22 4.57 -32.68
N LYS A 120 3.52 4.45 -32.61
CA LYS A 120 4.25 4.31 -31.35
C LYS A 120 4.17 5.61 -30.57
N ILE A 121 3.79 5.53 -29.30
CA ILE A 121 3.68 6.68 -28.40
C ILE A 121 4.80 6.70 -27.34
N ARG A 122 5.39 5.54 -27.00
CA ARG A 122 6.50 5.46 -26.04
C ARG A 122 7.48 4.36 -26.43
N THR A 123 8.77 4.63 -26.19
CA THR A 123 9.85 3.63 -26.09
C THR A 123 10.59 3.88 -24.78
N SER A 124 10.83 2.84 -24.02
CA SER A 124 11.58 2.91 -22.76
C SER A 124 12.38 1.65 -22.52
N THR A 125 13.46 1.77 -21.75
CA THR A 125 14.28 0.62 -21.33
C THR A 125 14.53 0.71 -19.84
N VAL A 126 14.30 -0.41 -19.14
CA VAL A 126 14.64 -0.56 -17.73
C VAL A 126 15.84 -1.48 -17.59
N TYR A 127 16.77 -1.11 -16.72
CA TYR A 127 18.03 -1.83 -16.47
C TYR A 127 18.05 -2.38 -15.05
N GLY A 128 18.64 -3.55 -14.86
CA GLY A 128 18.78 -4.14 -13.54
C GLY A 128 19.57 -5.44 -13.55
N ILE A 129 19.35 -6.24 -12.51
CA ILE A 129 19.97 -7.54 -12.32
C ILE A 129 18.91 -8.63 -12.33
N PRO A 130 19.21 -9.85 -12.83
CA PRO A 130 18.22 -10.91 -13.00
C PRO A 130 17.48 -11.32 -11.71
N ASN A 131 18.12 -11.21 -10.55
CA ASN A 131 17.49 -11.53 -9.28
C ASN A 131 16.49 -10.45 -8.78
N ARG A 132 16.37 -9.32 -9.48
CA ARG A 132 15.38 -8.24 -9.22
C ARG A 132 14.36 -8.11 -10.34
N LEU A 133 14.08 -9.18 -11.05
CA LEU A 133 13.16 -9.18 -12.19
C LEU A 133 11.77 -8.66 -11.84
N ARG A 134 11.26 -8.97 -10.65
CA ARG A 134 10.00 -8.41 -10.16
C ARG A 134 10.03 -6.88 -10.12
N GLN A 135 11.07 -6.30 -9.54
CA GLN A 135 11.22 -4.85 -9.46
C GLN A 135 11.25 -4.20 -10.83
N LEU A 136 11.96 -4.82 -11.81
CA LEU A 136 11.97 -4.34 -13.19
C LEU A 136 10.57 -4.39 -13.82
N SER A 137 9.82 -5.48 -13.59
CA SER A 137 8.45 -5.62 -14.08
C SER A 137 7.53 -4.54 -13.52
N HIS A 138 7.64 -4.22 -12.23
CA HIS A 138 6.88 -3.15 -11.60
C HIS A 138 7.23 -1.76 -12.19
N TYR A 139 8.50 -1.50 -12.53
CA TYR A 139 8.86 -0.26 -13.23
C TYR A 139 8.27 -0.18 -14.65
N ILE A 140 8.17 -1.31 -15.35
CA ILE A 140 7.49 -1.38 -16.66
C ILE A 140 6.00 -1.10 -16.46
N SER A 141 5.37 -1.73 -15.49
CA SER A 141 3.96 -1.50 -15.14
C SER A 141 3.68 -0.02 -14.84
N ASP A 142 4.53 0.62 -14.04
CA ASP A 142 4.42 2.05 -13.71
C ASP A 142 4.58 2.93 -14.94
N GLY A 143 5.51 2.60 -15.83
CA GLY A 143 5.72 3.34 -17.07
C GLY A 143 4.56 3.21 -18.07
N ILE A 144 3.94 2.03 -18.15
CA ILE A 144 2.73 1.82 -18.98
C ILE A 144 1.55 2.57 -18.39
N TYR A 145 1.35 2.45 -17.06
CA TYR A 145 0.27 3.14 -16.35
C TYR A 145 0.36 4.65 -16.55
N GLU A 146 1.54 5.23 -16.35
CA GLU A 146 1.78 6.67 -16.49
C GLU A 146 1.54 7.16 -17.93
N GLU A 147 2.02 6.42 -18.95
CA GLU A 147 1.82 6.80 -20.34
C GLU A 147 0.36 6.82 -20.75
N VAL A 148 -0.41 5.84 -20.28
CA VAL A 148 -1.81 5.68 -20.68
C VAL A 148 -2.74 6.60 -19.90
N THR A 149 -2.51 6.76 -18.59
CA THR A 149 -3.41 7.51 -17.69
C THR A 149 -2.95 8.93 -17.39
N GLY A 150 -1.69 9.27 -17.64
CA GLY A 150 -1.07 10.53 -17.22
C GLY A 150 -0.76 10.60 -15.72
N ILE A 151 -0.99 9.51 -14.97
CA ILE A 151 -0.81 9.42 -13.52
C ILE A 151 0.36 8.50 -13.23
N LYS A 152 1.25 8.90 -12.33
CA LYS A 152 2.39 8.07 -11.95
C LYS A 152 1.94 6.74 -11.33
N GLY A 153 2.49 5.61 -11.80
CA GLY A 153 2.21 4.30 -11.28
C GLY A 153 2.75 4.06 -9.87
N VAL A 154 2.27 3.03 -9.18
CA VAL A 154 2.65 2.69 -7.81
C VAL A 154 3.03 1.22 -7.63
N ALA A 155 3.13 0.46 -8.72
CA ALA A 155 3.51 -0.95 -8.65
C ALA A 155 4.92 -1.15 -8.07
N SER A 156 5.86 -0.25 -8.35
CA SER A 156 7.24 -0.28 -7.84
C SER A 156 7.40 0.22 -6.40
N THR A 157 6.31 0.61 -5.72
CA THR A 157 6.33 1.03 -4.31
C THR A 157 6.28 -0.15 -3.34
N ARG A 158 6.26 0.10 -2.03
CA ARG A 158 6.28 -0.94 -1.01
C ARG A 158 5.20 -0.75 0.04
N LEU A 159 4.83 -1.86 0.66
CA LEU A 159 3.94 -1.94 1.80
C LEU A 159 4.73 -2.29 3.06
N LEU A 160 4.33 -1.71 4.18
CA LEU A 160 4.83 -2.01 5.51
C LEU A 160 3.63 -2.39 6.37
N TYR A 161 3.72 -3.48 7.13
CA TYR A 161 2.64 -3.93 8.00
C TYR A 161 3.16 -4.81 9.14
N VAL A 162 2.32 -5.05 10.11
CA VAL A 162 2.60 -5.97 11.22
C VAL A 162 1.80 -7.24 11.01
N THR A 163 2.44 -8.40 11.24
CA THR A 163 1.74 -9.68 11.33
C THR A 163 1.83 -10.23 12.74
N GLU A 164 0.75 -10.85 13.21
CA GLU A 164 0.70 -11.61 14.45
C GLU A 164 0.38 -13.06 14.16
N GLN A 165 1.20 -13.96 14.66
CA GLN A 165 1.03 -15.41 14.55
C GLN A 165 1.12 -16.05 15.93
N ILE A 166 0.24 -17.00 16.24
CA ILE A 166 0.34 -17.79 17.47
C ILE A 166 1.19 -19.04 17.18
N ILE A 167 2.31 -19.16 17.89
CA ILE A 167 3.22 -20.33 17.82
C ILE A 167 3.45 -20.78 19.26
N ASP A 168 3.14 -22.07 19.54
CA ASP A 168 3.28 -22.67 20.87
C ASP A 168 2.53 -21.86 21.95
N ASN A 169 1.29 -21.47 21.68
CA ASN A 169 0.43 -20.64 22.53
C ASN A 169 1.03 -19.26 22.92
N LYS A 170 1.98 -18.76 22.15
CA LYS A 170 2.57 -17.43 22.32
C LYS A 170 2.51 -16.64 21.02
N SER A 171 2.19 -15.35 21.11
CA SER A 171 2.24 -14.47 19.97
C SER A 171 3.68 -14.28 19.46
N LEU A 172 3.80 -14.25 18.13
CA LEU A 172 4.98 -13.82 17.43
C LEU A 172 4.58 -12.68 16.49
N PHE A 173 5.06 -11.49 16.77
CA PHE A 173 4.87 -10.32 15.95
C PHE A 173 6.03 -10.18 14.95
N LYS A 174 5.71 -9.76 13.73
CA LYS A 174 6.72 -9.44 12.71
C LYS A 174 6.39 -8.09 12.11
N LEU A 175 7.40 -7.25 11.97
CA LEU A 175 7.35 -6.07 11.11
C LEU A 175 7.81 -6.50 9.72
N VAL A 176 6.98 -6.31 8.71
CA VAL A 176 7.18 -6.86 7.37
C VAL A 176 7.12 -5.74 6.33
N VAL A 177 8.04 -5.77 5.37
CA VAL A 177 7.99 -5.00 4.13
C VAL A 177 7.74 -5.94 2.97
N ALA A 178 6.83 -5.57 2.07
CA ALA A 178 6.54 -6.31 0.84
C ALA A 178 6.48 -5.37 -0.37
N ASP A 179 6.48 -5.93 -1.58
CA ASP A 179 6.15 -5.19 -2.79
C ASP A 179 4.68 -4.71 -2.74
N ALA A 180 4.30 -3.74 -3.57
CA ALA A 180 2.93 -3.17 -3.55
C ALA A 180 1.83 -4.20 -3.86
N ASP A 181 2.19 -5.35 -4.41
CA ASP A 181 1.29 -6.46 -4.68
C ASP A 181 1.21 -7.48 -3.53
N GLY A 182 1.90 -7.24 -2.42
CA GLY A 182 1.94 -8.11 -1.25
C GLY A 182 2.93 -9.27 -1.34
N GLU A 183 3.62 -9.42 -2.45
CA GLU A 183 4.65 -10.44 -2.63
C GLU A 183 6.04 -9.97 -2.13
N ASN A 184 7.02 -10.85 -2.18
CA ASN A 184 8.41 -10.56 -1.80
C ASN A 184 8.56 -10.03 -0.36
N GLU A 185 7.84 -10.65 0.59
CA GLU A 185 7.88 -10.27 2.01
C GLU A 185 9.29 -10.36 2.60
N GLN A 186 9.72 -9.30 3.26
CA GLN A 186 10.96 -9.20 4.01
C GLN A 186 10.66 -8.86 5.46
N VAL A 187 11.10 -9.69 6.39
CA VAL A 187 10.91 -9.48 7.83
C VAL A 187 12.00 -8.56 8.34
N LEU A 188 11.63 -7.36 8.78
CA LEU A 188 12.53 -6.37 9.38
C LEU A 188 12.80 -6.65 10.87
N LEU A 189 11.77 -7.10 11.59
CA LEU A 189 11.86 -7.38 13.03
C LEU A 189 10.95 -8.56 13.40
N ARG A 190 11.39 -9.38 14.35
CA ARG A 190 10.59 -10.39 15.04
C ARG A 190 10.61 -10.11 16.52
N SER A 191 9.44 -10.17 17.18
CA SER A 191 9.29 -9.94 18.61
C SER A 191 8.24 -10.86 19.20
N ARG A 192 8.42 -11.26 20.47
CA ARG A 192 7.35 -11.92 21.27
C ARG A 192 6.40 -10.90 21.88
N GLU A 193 6.82 -9.65 21.95
CA GLU A 193 6.02 -8.53 22.41
C GLU A 193 5.47 -7.72 21.24
N PRO A 194 4.38 -6.97 21.39
CA PRO A 194 3.75 -6.23 20.32
C PRO A 194 4.70 -5.28 19.57
N ILE A 195 4.48 -5.18 18.29
CA ILE A 195 4.99 -4.13 17.39
C ILE A 195 3.75 -3.44 16.85
N ILE A 196 3.67 -2.11 16.93
CA ILE A 196 2.49 -1.35 16.48
C ILE A 196 2.86 -0.08 15.72
N SER A 197 1.89 0.44 14.98
CA SER A 197 1.90 1.76 14.34
C SER A 197 3.12 2.00 13.44
N PRO A 198 3.41 1.11 12.49
CA PRO A 198 4.50 1.31 11.56
C PRO A 198 4.20 2.45 10.57
N SER A 199 5.21 3.25 10.24
CA SER A 199 5.09 4.44 9.40
C SER A 199 6.36 4.65 8.57
N TRP A 200 6.21 4.90 7.26
CA TRP A 200 7.32 5.18 6.35
C TRP A 200 7.84 6.60 6.51
N SER A 201 9.17 6.75 6.38
CA SER A 201 9.78 8.06 6.14
C SER A 201 9.39 8.61 4.76
N PRO A 202 9.37 9.95 4.57
CA PRO A 202 8.95 10.55 3.29
C PRO A 202 9.80 10.13 2.09
N ASP A 203 11.06 9.76 2.32
CA ASP A 203 11.99 9.27 1.28
C ASP A 203 11.95 7.74 1.12
N SER A 204 11.10 7.05 1.89
CA SER A 204 10.91 5.60 1.85
C SER A 204 12.17 4.76 2.16
N LYS A 205 13.16 5.35 2.85
CA LYS A 205 14.40 4.66 3.25
C LYS A 205 14.34 4.12 4.66
N GLU A 206 13.51 4.71 5.51
CA GLU A 206 13.38 4.38 6.92
C GLU A 206 11.92 4.13 7.30
N VAL A 207 11.74 3.42 8.39
CA VAL A 207 10.44 3.19 9.02
C VAL A 207 10.51 3.53 10.51
N ALA A 208 9.49 4.22 11.00
CA ALA A 208 9.27 4.41 12.43
C ALA A 208 8.20 3.43 12.91
N TYR A 209 8.35 2.91 14.11
CA TYR A 209 7.37 2.02 14.74
C TYR A 209 7.53 2.03 16.27
N VAL A 210 6.52 1.55 16.96
CA VAL A 210 6.58 1.32 18.39
C VAL A 210 6.82 -0.17 18.67
N SER A 211 7.78 -0.48 19.53
CA SER A 211 8.08 -1.84 19.97
C SER A 211 8.01 -1.95 21.49
N PHE A 212 7.45 -3.07 21.95
CA PHE A 212 7.36 -3.43 23.38
C PHE A 212 8.40 -4.48 23.79
N GLU A 213 9.43 -4.75 22.99
CA GLU A 213 10.46 -5.78 23.24
C GLU A 213 11.08 -5.72 24.65
N THR A 214 11.13 -4.53 25.25
CA THR A 214 11.71 -4.32 26.57
C THR A 214 10.67 -4.22 27.71
N GLY A 215 9.41 -4.58 27.43
CA GLY A 215 8.28 -4.48 28.35
C GLY A 215 7.62 -3.10 28.41
N MET A 216 8.24 -2.08 27.78
CA MET A 216 7.69 -0.72 27.68
C MET A 216 7.68 -0.24 26.23
N ALA A 217 6.72 0.65 25.91
CA ALA A 217 6.62 1.22 24.58
C ALA A 217 7.81 2.13 24.27
N LYS A 218 8.52 1.83 23.19
CA LYS A 218 9.64 2.62 22.68
C LYS A 218 9.48 2.88 21.18
N VAL A 219 9.87 4.08 20.73
CA VAL A 219 9.86 4.43 19.31
C VAL A 219 11.23 4.18 18.70
N TYR A 220 11.24 3.39 17.66
CA TYR A 220 12.44 3.11 16.88
C TYR A 220 12.30 3.66 15.47
N ILE A 221 13.42 4.08 14.90
CA ILE A 221 13.58 4.30 13.46
C ILE A 221 14.53 3.22 12.95
N GLN A 222 14.16 2.55 11.87
CA GLN A 222 14.95 1.49 11.25
C GLN A 222 15.18 1.78 9.78
N ASN A 223 16.45 1.73 9.35
CA ASN A 223 16.80 1.83 7.94
C ASN A 223 16.54 0.50 7.24
N ILE A 224 15.81 0.54 6.11
CA ILE A 224 15.37 -0.66 5.38
C ILE A 224 16.55 -1.38 4.73
N ALA A 225 17.51 -0.65 4.18
CA ALA A 225 18.62 -1.25 3.41
C ALA A 225 19.68 -1.87 4.33
N SER A 226 20.03 -1.18 5.41
CA SER A 226 21.08 -1.64 6.35
C SER A 226 20.52 -2.48 7.50
N GLY A 227 19.21 -2.38 7.79
CA GLY A 227 18.58 -2.98 8.97
C GLY A 227 18.96 -2.29 10.29
N SER A 228 19.78 -1.21 10.27
CA SER A 228 20.18 -0.50 11.48
C SER A 228 18.99 0.17 12.16
N ARG A 229 18.94 0.09 13.49
CA ARG A 229 17.86 0.63 14.32
C ARG A 229 18.39 1.70 15.26
N GLU A 230 17.65 2.79 15.39
CA GLU A 230 17.89 3.86 16.37
C GLU A 230 16.71 3.97 17.32
N LEU A 231 16.95 3.97 18.64
CA LEU A 231 15.96 4.34 19.64
C LEU A 231 15.83 5.87 19.65
N VAL A 232 14.68 6.40 19.23
CA VAL A 232 14.47 7.85 19.10
C VAL A 232 13.66 8.46 20.22
N LEU A 233 12.82 7.63 20.90
CA LEU A 233 12.06 8.04 22.07
C LEU A 233 11.83 6.87 23.01
N GLU A 234 12.16 7.08 24.28
CA GLU A 234 11.80 6.25 25.43
C GLU A 234 11.13 7.13 26.47
N ASN A 235 9.99 6.69 26.97
CA ASN A 235 9.27 7.38 28.04
C ASN A 235 8.55 6.32 28.89
N ASN A 236 8.37 6.59 30.19
CA ASN A 236 7.61 5.70 31.09
C ASN A 236 6.10 5.68 30.80
N SER A 237 5.66 6.43 29.80
CA SER A 237 4.27 6.53 29.36
C SER A 237 4.02 5.60 28.16
N GLN A 238 2.75 5.27 27.90
CA GLN A 238 2.38 4.60 26.66
C GLN A 238 2.58 5.54 25.47
N ILE A 239 3.21 5.02 24.40
CA ILE A 239 3.50 5.74 23.17
C ILE A 239 2.82 4.99 22.03
N SER A 240 2.23 5.72 21.09
CA SER A 240 1.67 5.14 19.88
C SER A 240 1.69 6.09 18.69
N SER A 241 1.36 5.57 17.50
CA SER A 241 1.05 6.30 16.28
C SER A 241 2.11 7.33 15.84
N PRO A 242 3.40 6.95 15.75
CA PRO A 242 4.40 7.82 15.16
C PRO A 242 4.06 8.09 13.69
N SER A 243 4.10 9.37 13.28
CA SER A 243 3.83 9.81 11.92
C SER A 243 4.87 10.84 11.50
N TRP A 244 5.49 10.63 10.33
CA TRP A 244 6.55 11.49 9.81
C TRP A 244 6.02 12.80 9.26
N SER A 245 6.70 13.90 9.58
CA SER A 245 6.51 15.14 8.84
C SER A 245 7.02 15.01 7.40
N PRO A 246 6.41 15.71 6.40
CA PRO A 246 6.80 15.59 4.99
C PRO A 246 8.26 15.94 4.69
N ASN A 247 8.89 16.73 5.55
CA ASN A 247 10.31 17.10 5.42
C ASN A 247 11.28 16.13 6.15
N GLY A 248 10.75 15.06 6.78
CA GLY A 248 11.53 14.04 7.48
C GLY A 248 12.21 14.51 8.77
N LYS A 249 11.94 15.73 9.27
CA LYS A 249 12.66 16.29 10.42
C LYS A 249 11.97 16.04 11.77
N PHE A 250 10.69 15.71 11.73
CA PHE A 250 9.85 15.54 12.92
C PHE A 250 9.02 14.27 12.83
N LEU A 251 8.70 13.71 14.01
CA LEU A 251 7.61 12.75 14.19
C LEU A 251 6.53 13.41 15.05
N SER A 252 5.26 13.34 14.62
CA SER A 252 4.16 13.48 15.56
C SER A 252 3.83 12.11 16.13
N LEU A 253 3.41 12.04 17.39
CA LEU A 253 3.10 10.79 18.07
C LEU A 253 2.11 11.06 19.21
N THR A 254 1.49 10.01 19.70
CA THR A 254 0.60 10.05 20.87
C THR A 254 1.36 9.61 22.09
N LEU A 255 1.32 10.42 23.16
CA LEU A 255 1.77 10.04 24.49
C LEU A 255 0.60 10.05 25.47
N TYR A 256 0.48 8.96 26.23
CA TYR A 256 -0.43 8.90 27.37
C TYR A 256 0.31 9.33 28.62
N GLN A 257 0.15 10.59 29.01
CA GLN A 257 0.79 11.20 30.15
C GLN A 257 -0.23 11.97 30.99
N ASP A 258 -0.04 12.01 32.32
CA ASP A 258 -0.91 12.73 33.26
C ASP A 258 -2.39 12.28 33.18
N GLY A 259 -2.63 11.01 32.89
CA GLY A 259 -3.97 10.40 32.83
C GLY A 259 -4.72 10.62 31.51
N ASN A 260 -4.07 11.20 30.48
CA ASN A 260 -4.68 11.43 29.17
C ASN A 260 -3.71 11.24 28.00
N ALA A 261 -4.25 10.94 26.82
CA ALA A 261 -3.49 10.81 25.58
C ALA A 261 -3.54 12.12 24.79
N GLU A 262 -2.38 12.62 24.40
CA GLU A 262 -2.22 13.87 23.67
C GLU A 262 -1.20 13.75 22.54
N ILE A 263 -1.27 14.65 21.57
CA ILE A 263 -0.33 14.69 20.46
C ILE A 263 0.91 15.48 20.85
N TYR A 264 2.07 14.90 20.56
CA TYR A 264 3.38 15.50 20.71
C TYR A 264 4.14 15.53 19.40
N ILE A 265 5.06 16.46 19.26
CA ILE A 265 6.00 16.57 18.13
C ILE A 265 7.41 16.35 18.65
N LEU A 266 8.09 15.33 18.14
CA LEU A 266 9.48 15.01 18.39
C LEU A 266 10.36 15.58 17.26
N ASN A 267 11.33 16.41 17.60
CA ASN A 267 12.37 16.84 16.68
C ASN A 267 13.47 15.78 16.63
N LEU A 268 13.68 15.16 15.47
CA LEU A 268 14.60 14.03 15.31
C LEU A 268 16.07 14.43 15.47
N LYS A 269 16.44 15.67 15.19
CA LYS A 269 17.81 16.16 15.29
C LYS A 269 18.27 16.36 16.75
N ASN A 270 17.47 17.06 17.56
CA ASN A 270 17.83 17.43 18.93
C ASN A 270 17.03 16.66 20.00
N LYS A 271 16.16 15.73 19.57
CA LYS A 271 15.29 14.90 20.43
C LYS A 271 14.35 15.71 21.34
N ASN A 272 14.12 16.98 21.05
CA ASN A 272 13.15 17.80 21.79
C ASN A 272 11.74 17.33 21.51
N LEU A 273 10.97 17.08 22.57
CA LEU A 273 9.58 16.68 22.55
C LEU A 273 8.70 17.84 22.99
N THR A 274 7.74 18.22 22.16
CA THR A 274 6.84 19.35 22.39
C THR A 274 5.40 18.89 22.36
N ARG A 275 4.62 19.18 23.40
CA ARG A 275 3.19 18.91 23.43
C ARG A 275 2.45 19.82 22.48
N LEU A 276 1.65 19.26 21.55
CA LEU A 276 0.86 20.02 20.59
C LEU A 276 -0.57 20.25 21.07
N THR A 277 -1.19 19.22 21.66
CA THR A 277 -2.58 19.30 22.16
C THR A 277 -2.63 19.25 23.67
N ASN A 278 -3.67 19.87 24.24
CA ASN A 278 -3.95 19.85 25.68
C ASN A 278 -5.47 19.91 25.89
N HIS A 279 -6.08 18.77 26.15
CA HIS A 279 -7.51 18.63 26.36
C HIS A 279 -7.80 17.48 27.31
N TYR A 280 -8.94 17.46 27.99
CA TYR A 280 -9.32 16.36 28.89
C TYR A 280 -9.78 15.09 28.15
N SER A 281 -10.12 15.19 26.87
CA SER A 281 -10.45 14.03 26.02
C SER A 281 -9.22 13.57 25.26
N ILE A 282 -9.19 12.28 24.94
CA ILE A 282 -8.11 11.64 24.18
C ILE A 282 -7.93 12.32 22.82
N ASP A 283 -6.69 12.69 22.51
CA ASP A 283 -6.20 13.08 21.20
C ASP A 283 -5.15 12.07 20.73
N THR A 284 -5.37 11.42 19.56
CA THR A 284 -4.54 10.30 19.09
C THR A 284 -4.45 10.25 17.56
N GLU A 285 -3.60 9.37 17.02
CA GLU A 285 -3.54 9.02 15.58
C GLU A 285 -3.34 10.25 14.68
N SER A 286 -2.26 10.97 14.94
CA SER A 286 -1.94 12.18 14.17
C SER A 286 -1.40 11.88 12.78
N SER A 287 -1.73 12.76 11.81
CA SER A 287 -1.28 12.72 10.43
C SER A 287 -0.94 14.12 9.94
N TRP A 288 0.17 14.26 9.21
CA TRP A 288 0.60 15.53 8.65
C TRP A 288 -0.07 15.83 7.31
N SER A 289 -0.43 17.10 7.07
CA SER A 289 -0.79 17.53 5.73
C SER A 289 0.42 17.43 4.79
N PRO A 290 0.23 17.21 3.46
CA PRO A 290 1.33 17.00 2.51
C PRO A 290 2.34 18.17 2.48
N ASN A 291 1.90 19.40 2.75
CA ASN A 291 2.76 20.57 2.81
C ASN A 291 3.33 20.85 4.22
N GLY A 292 3.08 19.99 5.20
CA GLY A 292 3.57 20.09 6.57
C GLY A 292 3.00 21.26 7.39
N SER A 293 1.99 21.97 6.89
CA SER A 293 1.44 23.15 7.58
C SER A 293 0.39 22.83 8.64
N LYS A 294 -0.12 21.61 8.63
CA LYS A 294 -1.20 21.19 9.51
C LYS A 294 -0.96 19.77 10.04
N ILE A 295 -1.53 19.49 11.21
CA ILE A 295 -1.67 18.14 11.77
C ILE A 295 -3.15 17.88 11.97
N MET A 296 -3.62 16.76 11.41
CA MET A 296 -4.91 16.17 11.69
C MET A 296 -4.76 15.09 12.78
N PHE A 297 -5.77 14.88 13.59
CA PHE A 297 -5.77 13.85 14.64
C PHE A 297 -7.19 13.44 15.01
N THR A 298 -7.33 12.26 15.59
CA THR A 298 -8.57 11.75 16.18
C THR A 298 -8.74 12.34 17.57
N SER A 299 -9.94 12.89 17.86
CA SER A 299 -10.24 13.49 19.16
C SER A 299 -11.64 13.15 19.68
N GLY A 300 -11.72 12.84 20.97
CA GLY A 300 -12.99 12.61 21.68
C GLY A 300 -13.71 13.89 22.15
N ARG A 301 -13.17 15.09 21.90
CA ARG A 301 -13.65 16.37 22.48
C ARG A 301 -15.08 16.77 22.13
N SER A 302 -15.68 16.14 21.13
CA SER A 302 -17.09 16.35 20.76
C SER A 302 -18.04 15.25 21.29
N GLY A 303 -17.60 14.47 22.28
CA GLY A 303 -18.38 13.38 22.89
C GLY A 303 -18.17 12.02 22.22
N SER A 304 -17.70 11.99 20.97
CA SER A 304 -17.33 10.78 20.23
C SER A 304 -16.12 11.07 19.34
N PRO A 305 -15.35 10.05 18.92
CA PRO A 305 -14.18 10.24 18.07
C PRO A 305 -14.53 10.95 16.75
N GLN A 306 -13.84 12.06 16.50
CA GLN A 306 -13.94 12.85 15.27
C GLN A 306 -12.56 13.34 14.86
N LEU A 307 -12.41 13.69 13.59
CA LEU A 307 -11.17 14.25 13.08
C LEU A 307 -11.12 15.77 13.30
N TYR A 308 -10.02 16.21 13.85
CA TYR A 308 -9.69 17.62 14.09
C TYR A 308 -8.37 17.97 13.41
N GLU A 309 -8.19 19.24 13.10
CA GLU A 309 -7.02 19.79 12.44
C GLU A 309 -6.46 21.00 13.22
N ILE A 310 -5.15 21.06 13.36
CA ILE A 310 -4.40 22.23 13.90
C ILE A 310 -3.51 22.81 12.81
N ASN A 311 -3.52 24.12 12.65
CA ASN A 311 -2.63 24.84 11.73
C ASN A 311 -1.35 25.27 12.45
N LEU A 312 -0.23 24.67 12.10
CA LEU A 312 1.07 24.90 12.74
C LEU A 312 1.71 26.26 12.38
N ARG A 313 1.21 26.95 11.34
CA ARG A 313 1.69 28.29 10.95
C ARG A 313 1.04 29.41 11.75
N LYS A 314 -0.02 29.11 12.50
CA LYS A 314 -0.74 30.09 13.31
C LYS A 314 -0.30 29.98 14.77
N PHE A 315 0.13 31.07 15.35
CA PHE A 315 0.42 31.12 16.77
C PHE A 315 -0.86 30.85 17.60
N ASN A 316 -0.77 29.98 18.60
CA ASN A 316 -1.90 29.56 19.44
C ASN A 316 -3.13 29.04 18.65
N ALA A 317 -2.91 28.34 17.53
CA ALA A 317 -3.98 27.77 16.76
C ALA A 317 -4.78 26.77 17.60
N LYS A 318 -6.10 26.91 17.60
CA LYS A 318 -7.01 25.94 18.24
C LYS A 318 -7.38 24.84 17.26
N PRO A 319 -7.59 23.60 17.72
CA PRO A 319 -8.09 22.52 16.90
C PRO A 319 -9.46 22.87 16.29
N LYS A 320 -9.61 22.60 15.00
CA LYS A 320 -10.86 22.75 14.25
C LYS A 320 -11.38 21.38 13.84
N ARG A 321 -12.64 21.07 14.17
CA ARG A 321 -13.31 19.83 13.71
C ARG A 321 -13.48 19.85 12.19
N ILE A 322 -13.20 18.71 11.50
CA ILE A 322 -13.28 18.57 10.05
C ILE A 322 -14.24 17.47 9.58
N THR A 323 -14.69 16.59 10.49
CA THR A 323 -15.73 15.57 10.21
C THR A 323 -16.97 15.84 11.04
N PHE A 324 -18.16 15.77 10.41
CA PHE A 324 -19.45 16.09 11.03
C PHE A 324 -20.50 14.99 10.83
N GLU A 325 -20.36 14.16 9.79
CA GLU A 325 -21.23 13.01 9.55
C GLU A 325 -20.78 11.80 10.38
N GLY A 326 -21.77 11.05 10.88
CA GLY A 326 -21.54 9.88 11.70
C GLY A 326 -21.10 10.20 13.12
N ASN A 327 -21.12 9.18 13.96
CA ASN A 327 -20.77 9.28 15.38
C ASN A 327 -19.36 8.76 15.69
N TYR A 328 -18.59 8.32 14.68
CA TYR A 328 -17.21 7.87 14.83
C TYR A 328 -16.44 8.11 13.53
N ASN A 329 -15.38 8.90 13.61
CA ASN A 329 -14.43 9.15 12.53
C ASN A 329 -13.03 9.19 13.12
N ALA A 330 -12.14 8.29 12.69
CA ALA A 330 -10.81 8.08 13.27
C ALA A 330 -9.77 7.70 12.22
N LYS A 331 -8.50 7.71 12.61
CA LYS A 331 -7.36 7.28 11.76
C LYS A 331 -7.34 7.97 10.40
N GLY A 332 -7.46 9.31 10.41
CA GLY A 332 -7.45 10.08 9.18
C GLY A 332 -6.06 10.21 8.56
N SER A 333 -5.98 10.06 7.23
CA SER A 333 -4.81 10.34 6.41
C SER A 333 -5.16 11.31 5.29
N TYR A 334 -4.32 12.30 5.03
CA TYR A 334 -4.53 13.22 3.92
C TYR A 334 -4.30 12.52 2.58
N LEU A 335 -5.07 12.92 1.57
CA LEU A 335 -4.73 12.63 0.18
C LEU A 335 -3.40 13.33 -0.18
N PRO A 336 -2.55 12.73 -1.04
CA PRO A 336 -1.25 13.32 -1.41
C PRO A 336 -1.34 14.72 -2.02
N ASN A 337 -2.44 15.03 -2.72
CA ASN A 337 -2.71 16.37 -3.28
C ASN A 337 -3.23 17.37 -2.22
N GLY A 338 -3.57 16.91 -1.02
CA GLY A 338 -4.09 17.74 0.07
C GLY A 338 -5.56 18.18 -0.09
N GLU A 339 -6.30 17.65 -1.06
CA GLU A 339 -7.69 18.06 -1.35
C GLU A 339 -8.73 17.32 -0.52
N GLY A 340 -8.32 16.30 0.23
CA GLY A 340 -9.24 15.50 1.02
C GLY A 340 -8.52 14.59 2.01
N ILE A 341 -9.29 13.72 2.62
CA ILE A 341 -8.86 12.75 3.64
C ILE A 341 -9.52 11.40 3.44
N VAL A 342 -8.78 10.34 3.77
CA VAL A 342 -9.28 8.98 3.94
C VAL A 342 -9.25 8.63 5.42
N PHE A 343 -10.26 7.96 5.93
CA PHE A 343 -10.38 7.66 7.36
C PHE A 343 -11.32 6.48 7.64
N VAL A 344 -11.31 6.00 8.87
CA VAL A 344 -12.28 5.03 9.37
C VAL A 344 -13.54 5.76 9.79
N HIS A 345 -14.65 5.40 9.17
CA HIS A 345 -15.99 5.95 9.40
C HIS A 345 -16.92 4.86 9.94
N ARG A 346 -17.70 5.16 10.98
CA ARG A 346 -18.71 4.23 11.48
C ARG A 346 -20.11 4.66 11.02
N LYS A 347 -20.75 3.73 10.29
CA LYS A 347 -22.13 3.85 9.85
C LYS A 347 -22.86 2.52 10.10
N ASP A 348 -24.07 2.57 10.64
CA ASP A 348 -24.94 1.40 10.86
C ASP A 348 -24.22 0.20 11.55
N ASN A 349 -23.43 0.48 12.58
CA ASN A 349 -22.58 -0.47 13.33
C ASN A 349 -21.45 -1.13 12.54
N SER A 350 -21.14 -0.67 11.33
CA SER A 350 -20.03 -1.12 10.53
C SER A 350 -18.93 -0.06 10.48
N PHE A 351 -17.68 -0.48 10.64
CA PHE A 351 -16.52 0.37 10.43
C PHE A 351 -16.08 0.24 8.98
N GLN A 352 -16.07 1.34 8.27
CA GLN A 352 -15.86 1.42 6.83
C GLN A 352 -14.71 2.38 6.52
N ILE A 353 -14.00 2.14 5.43
CA ILE A 353 -13.10 3.15 4.88
C ILE A 353 -13.94 4.19 4.14
N ALA A 354 -13.69 5.45 4.45
CA ALA A 354 -14.41 6.57 3.88
C ALA A 354 -13.47 7.64 3.33
N LEU A 355 -13.93 8.36 2.34
CA LEU A 355 -13.28 9.48 1.68
C LEU A 355 -14.12 10.75 1.89
N LYS A 356 -13.44 11.85 2.18
CA LYS A 356 -14.05 13.19 2.20
C LYS A 356 -13.13 14.16 1.48
N TYR A 357 -13.64 14.80 0.44
CA TYR A 357 -12.99 15.97 -0.16
C TYR A 357 -13.34 17.24 0.62
N PHE A 358 -12.39 18.18 0.77
CA PHE A 358 -12.63 19.40 1.54
C PHE A 358 -13.57 20.40 0.87
N ASN A 359 -13.76 20.29 -0.43
CA ASN A 359 -14.73 21.06 -1.21
C ASN A 359 -16.15 20.44 -1.23
N GLU A 360 -16.34 19.26 -0.61
CA GLU A 360 -17.62 18.57 -0.52
C GLU A 360 -18.16 18.57 0.92
N ASN A 361 -19.49 18.57 1.07
CA ASN A 361 -20.15 18.57 2.38
C ASN A 361 -20.57 17.17 2.85
N PHE A 362 -20.25 16.11 2.11
CA PHE A 362 -20.64 14.74 2.43
C PHE A 362 -19.43 13.80 2.52
N VAL A 363 -19.66 12.65 3.16
CA VAL A 363 -18.69 11.56 3.30
C VAL A 363 -19.06 10.44 2.35
N ARG A 364 -18.10 9.93 1.60
CA ARG A 364 -18.26 8.76 0.72
C ARG A 364 -17.73 7.52 1.42
N ALA A 365 -18.62 6.61 1.82
CA ALA A 365 -18.20 5.29 2.27
C ALA A 365 -17.71 4.47 1.07
N LEU A 366 -16.45 4.04 1.11
CA LEU A 366 -15.81 3.31 0.02
C LEU A 366 -15.95 1.79 0.18
N THR A 367 -16.10 1.30 1.42
CA THR A 367 -16.24 -0.14 1.72
C THR A 367 -17.60 -0.44 2.37
N LYS A 368 -17.94 -1.74 2.42
CA LYS A 368 -19.23 -2.22 2.99
C LYS A 368 -19.05 -3.36 4.00
N SER A 369 -17.82 -3.69 4.37
CA SER A 369 -17.51 -4.75 5.32
C SER A 369 -17.86 -4.36 6.76
N ARG A 370 -17.80 -5.34 7.68
CA ARG A 370 -18.17 -5.10 9.09
C ARG A 370 -17.07 -4.39 9.87
N LEU A 371 -15.80 -4.66 9.53
CA LEU A 371 -14.64 -4.15 10.24
C LEU A 371 -13.49 -3.92 9.28
N ASP A 372 -13.41 -2.70 8.77
CA ASP A 372 -12.29 -2.20 7.97
C ASP A 372 -11.54 -1.17 8.79
N GLU A 373 -10.23 -1.29 8.86
CA GLU A 373 -9.42 -0.42 9.71
C GLU A 373 -8.08 -0.06 9.08
N SER A 374 -7.46 0.97 9.63
CA SER A 374 -6.09 1.39 9.31
C SER A 374 -5.85 1.68 7.82
N PRO A 375 -6.64 2.57 7.19
CA PRO A 375 -6.42 2.89 5.79
C PRO A 375 -5.09 3.60 5.58
N SER A 376 -4.37 3.19 4.52
CA SER A 376 -3.18 3.88 4.03
C SER A 376 -3.29 4.09 2.53
N ILE A 377 -3.02 5.33 2.09
CA ILE A 377 -3.18 5.71 0.70
C ILE A 377 -1.85 5.64 -0.05
N SER A 378 -1.90 5.22 -1.31
CA SER A 378 -0.76 5.21 -2.23
C SER A 378 -0.25 6.63 -2.53
N PRO A 379 1.03 6.79 -2.90
CA PRO A 379 1.62 8.12 -3.14
C PRO A 379 1.03 8.86 -4.34
N ASN A 380 0.35 8.16 -5.28
CA ASN A 380 -0.40 8.81 -6.36
C ASN A 380 -1.85 9.16 -5.97
N GLY A 381 -2.32 8.73 -4.79
CA GLY A 381 -3.66 9.02 -4.31
C GLY A 381 -4.78 8.13 -4.84
N ASN A 382 -4.50 7.16 -5.70
CA ASN A 382 -5.55 6.39 -6.40
C ASN A 382 -5.88 5.05 -5.75
N VAL A 383 -5.03 4.53 -4.87
CA VAL A 383 -5.20 3.22 -4.25
C VAL A 383 -5.13 3.35 -2.73
N ILE A 384 -6.02 2.70 -2.03
CA ILE A 384 -6.05 2.61 -0.57
C ILE A 384 -5.87 1.15 -0.18
N ILE A 385 -4.91 0.85 0.70
CA ILE A 385 -4.83 -0.43 1.41
C ILE A 385 -5.38 -0.27 2.82
N TYR A 386 -5.95 -1.33 3.34
CA TYR A 386 -6.52 -1.36 4.68
C TYR A 386 -6.54 -2.79 5.22
N ALA A 387 -6.66 -2.93 6.53
CA ALA A 387 -6.82 -4.23 7.16
C ALA A 387 -8.32 -4.58 7.22
N ILE A 388 -8.63 -5.85 6.93
CA ILE A 388 -9.97 -6.42 7.06
C ILE A 388 -9.93 -7.63 7.99
N SER A 389 -11.05 -7.94 8.61
CA SER A 389 -11.21 -9.18 9.38
C SER A 389 -12.23 -10.08 8.68
N GLU A 390 -11.79 -11.25 8.24
CA GLU A 390 -12.63 -12.30 7.66
C GLU A 390 -12.44 -13.59 8.46
N ASP A 391 -13.54 -14.14 8.92
CA ASP A 391 -13.57 -15.39 9.72
C ASP A 391 -12.56 -15.40 10.89
N GLY A 392 -12.35 -14.22 11.51
CA GLY A 392 -11.38 -14.03 12.60
C GLY A 392 -9.92 -13.92 12.15
N THR A 393 -9.65 -13.90 10.85
CA THR A 393 -8.31 -13.69 10.28
C THR A 393 -8.16 -12.26 9.76
N GLY A 394 -7.10 -11.57 10.18
CA GLY A 394 -6.75 -10.26 9.66
C GLY A 394 -6.03 -10.38 8.31
N LEU A 395 -6.52 -9.71 7.28
CA LEU A 395 -5.99 -9.73 5.92
C LEU A 395 -5.77 -8.29 5.42
N LEU A 396 -4.94 -8.13 4.39
CA LEU A 396 -4.84 -6.88 3.64
C LEU A 396 -5.77 -6.89 2.44
N ALA A 397 -6.53 -5.83 2.31
CA ALA A 397 -7.33 -5.54 1.13
C ALA A 397 -6.90 -4.20 0.52
N GLY A 398 -7.17 -4.04 -0.76
CA GLY A 398 -7.00 -2.80 -1.47
C GLY A 398 -8.26 -2.40 -2.21
N LEU A 399 -8.42 -1.11 -2.38
CA LEU A 399 -9.45 -0.54 -3.24
C LEU A 399 -8.86 0.63 -4.03
N THR A 400 -9.32 0.81 -5.26
CA THR A 400 -9.00 1.99 -6.05
C THR A 400 -10.11 3.04 -5.90
N LEU A 401 -9.80 4.31 -6.14
CA LEU A 401 -10.84 5.35 -6.15
C LEU A 401 -11.83 5.17 -7.31
N SER A 402 -11.45 4.43 -8.37
CA SER A 402 -12.33 3.99 -9.46
C SER A 402 -13.27 2.85 -9.06
N GLY A 403 -13.10 2.26 -7.88
CA GLY A 403 -14.01 1.25 -7.31
C GLY A 403 -13.56 -0.20 -7.43
N ALA A 404 -12.40 -0.50 -8.06
CA ALA A 404 -11.84 -1.85 -8.06
C ALA A 404 -11.42 -2.26 -6.64
N ARG A 405 -11.65 -3.52 -6.30
CA ARG A 405 -11.29 -4.10 -5.00
C ARG A 405 -10.45 -5.34 -5.22
N PHE A 406 -9.46 -5.52 -4.37
CA PHE A 406 -8.58 -6.68 -4.43
C PHE A 406 -8.11 -7.08 -3.03
N ARG A 407 -7.70 -8.33 -2.88
CA ARG A 407 -7.02 -8.82 -1.69
C ARG A 407 -5.55 -9.00 -2.00
N LEU A 408 -4.71 -8.72 -1.02
CA LEU A 408 -3.29 -8.97 -1.13
C LEU A 408 -2.97 -10.35 -0.54
N PRO A 409 -2.06 -11.12 -1.15
CA PRO A 409 -1.63 -12.38 -0.61
C PRO A 409 -0.92 -12.13 0.73
N THR A 410 -1.45 -12.71 1.80
CA THR A 410 -0.82 -12.70 3.11
C THR A 410 -0.48 -14.12 3.48
N LYS A 411 0.80 -14.40 3.67
CA LYS A 411 1.25 -15.79 3.75
C LYS A 411 0.94 -16.46 5.07
N ILE A 412 1.01 -15.75 6.22
CA ILE A 412 0.80 -16.37 7.53
C ILE A 412 0.50 -15.31 8.61
N GLY A 413 -0.55 -15.53 9.39
CA GLY A 413 -0.90 -14.74 10.58
C GLY A 413 -1.94 -13.66 10.33
N GLN A 414 -2.32 -12.95 11.40
CA GLN A 414 -3.20 -11.79 11.31
C GLN A 414 -2.40 -10.57 10.89
N VAL A 415 -2.82 -9.88 9.84
CA VAL A 415 -2.18 -8.68 9.34
C VAL A 415 -2.89 -7.44 9.86
N ARG A 416 -2.12 -6.44 10.30
CA ARG A 416 -2.63 -5.21 10.90
C ARG A 416 -1.80 -4.00 10.46
N GLU A 417 -2.41 -2.82 10.56
CA GLU A 417 -1.78 -1.50 10.46
C GLU A 417 -0.89 -1.32 9.23
N PRO A 418 -1.42 -1.51 8.01
CA PRO A 418 -0.65 -1.28 6.80
C PRO A 418 -0.26 0.20 6.65
N SER A 419 0.92 0.41 6.07
CA SER A 419 1.43 1.71 5.69
C SER A 419 2.04 1.63 4.30
N TRP A 420 1.64 2.52 3.40
CA TRP A 420 2.15 2.58 2.03
C TRP A 420 3.37 3.50 1.96
N SER A 421 4.43 3.09 1.25
CA SER A 421 5.61 3.92 1.04
C SER A 421 5.32 5.10 0.11
N GLY A 422 6.20 6.09 0.08
CA GLY A 422 6.31 7.02 -1.03
C GLY A 422 6.84 6.34 -2.29
N PHE A 423 7.00 7.12 -3.37
CA PHE A 423 7.68 6.64 -4.56
C PHE A 423 9.14 6.30 -4.23
N LEU A 424 9.59 5.13 -4.65
CA LEU A 424 11.00 4.74 -4.55
C LEU A 424 11.81 5.49 -5.60
N ARG A 425 12.92 6.08 -5.18
CA ARG A 425 13.85 6.82 -6.06
C ARG A 425 15.07 5.96 -6.38
#